data_47099a55f0c9ec8f7b2cd3e76daad4e9
#
_entry.id   47099a55f0c9ec8f7b2cd3e76daad4e9
#
_cell.length_a   1.000
_cell.length_b   1.000
_cell.length_c   1.000
_cell.angle_alpha   90.00
_cell.angle_beta   90.00
_cell.angle_gamma   90.00
#
_symmetry.space_group_name_H-M   'P 1'
#
loop_
_entity.id
_entity.type
_entity.pdbx_description
1 polymer ?
#
loop_
_entity_poly.entity_id
_entity_poly.type
_entity_poly.pdbx_seq_one_letter_code
_entity_poly.pdbx_strand_id
1 'polypeptide(L)'
;MSHYAPSRELVVEVCRTLLDRGYLKATEGNVSVRVPGEDVYAVTPSSYDYSRMEAGDICVLGFDGRRILGQKKASIEASMHAAVYELRADVNVIIHTHQPYASALALMERPIPALFDEQVRYLGRSVELVPYAPSGTGFLKKNVAKRIGGGANAFILENHGVLVLGGSAEQAVHNMALLEKVALDYLLALLIDGRAEKVPLPIREIAFQKLRKDEKELAHQATAARAAREAAEARAREAERV
;
A
#
# COMPACT_ATOMS: atom_id res chain seq x y z
N MET A 1 -1.12 25.68 -10.26
CA MET A 1 -0.48 24.57 -9.54
C MET A 1 -0.47 23.34 -10.44
N SER A 2 0.55 22.49 -10.35
CA SER A 2 0.60 21.26 -11.16
C SER A 2 -0.59 20.37 -10.85
N HIS A 3 -1.19 19.74 -11.85
CA HIS A 3 -2.27 18.76 -11.72
C HIS A 3 -1.94 17.64 -10.69
N TYR A 4 -0.68 17.29 -10.54
CA TYR A 4 -0.20 16.25 -9.62
C TYR A 4 0.12 16.75 -8.20
N ALA A 5 -0.06 18.06 -7.91
CA ALA A 5 0.29 18.62 -6.60
C ALA A 5 -0.44 17.95 -5.44
N PRO A 6 -1.79 17.70 -5.49
CA PRO A 6 -2.51 17.08 -4.39
C PRO A 6 -1.97 15.69 -4.03
N SER A 7 -1.69 14.83 -5.02
CA SER A 7 -1.15 13.48 -4.77
C SER A 7 0.27 13.52 -4.21
N ARG A 8 1.10 14.49 -4.61
CA ARG A 8 2.46 14.67 -4.07
C ARG A 8 2.44 15.19 -2.64
N GLU A 9 1.58 16.14 -2.33
CA GLU A 9 1.37 16.66 -0.98
C GLU A 9 0.87 15.56 -0.04
N LEU A 10 -0.07 14.72 -0.49
CA LEU A 10 -0.59 13.60 0.28
C LEU A 10 0.48 12.54 0.57
N VAL A 11 1.42 12.26 -0.36
CA VAL A 11 2.58 11.39 -0.07
C VAL A 11 3.40 11.95 1.08
N VAL A 12 3.70 13.26 1.08
CA VAL A 12 4.49 13.91 2.14
C VAL A 12 3.75 13.86 3.48
N GLU A 13 2.44 14.11 3.49
CA GLU A 13 1.60 14.04 4.70
C GLU A 13 1.61 12.63 5.31
N VAL A 14 1.43 11.60 4.48
CA VAL A 14 1.51 10.20 4.94
C VAL A 14 2.89 9.89 5.48
N CYS A 15 3.98 10.29 4.80
CA CYS A 15 5.34 10.07 5.27
C CYS A 15 5.60 10.75 6.62
N ARG A 16 5.14 11.98 6.82
CA ARG A 16 5.27 12.70 8.12
C ARG A 16 4.52 11.96 9.23
N THR A 17 3.28 11.55 8.96
CA THR A 17 2.48 10.78 9.92
C THR A 17 3.17 9.47 10.32
N LEU A 18 3.76 8.74 9.36
CA LEU A 18 4.49 7.50 9.62
C LEU A 18 5.81 7.73 10.35
N LEU A 19 6.51 8.83 10.05
CA LEU A 19 7.73 9.24 10.75
C LEU A 19 7.43 9.56 12.21
N ASP A 20 6.41 10.38 12.48
CA ASP A 20 5.98 10.76 13.83
C ASP A 20 5.54 9.55 14.68
N ARG A 21 4.97 8.52 14.03
CA ARG A 21 4.60 7.25 14.69
C ARG A 21 5.75 6.23 14.77
N GLY A 22 6.93 6.54 14.23
CA GLY A 22 8.11 5.68 14.23
C GLY A 22 8.05 4.49 13.28
N TYR A 23 7.14 4.50 12.30
CA TYR A 23 7.02 3.44 11.29
C TYR A 23 7.96 3.64 10.09
N LEU A 24 8.37 4.87 9.82
CA LEU A 24 9.47 5.20 8.90
C LEU A 24 10.67 5.68 9.69
N LYS A 25 11.87 5.31 9.25
CA LYS A 25 13.14 5.73 9.84
C LYS A 25 14.12 6.09 8.73
N ALA A 26 14.78 7.24 8.88
CA ALA A 26 15.80 7.72 7.95
C ALA A 26 15.34 7.67 6.47
N THR A 27 15.78 6.67 5.72
CA THR A 27 15.50 6.51 4.28
C THR A 27 14.86 5.14 3.96
N GLU A 28 14.46 4.38 4.99
CA GLU A 28 13.89 3.04 4.84
C GLU A 28 12.41 3.10 4.43
N GLY A 29 12.00 2.15 3.60
CA GLY A 29 10.62 2.07 3.13
C GLY A 29 10.29 3.07 2.02
N ASN A 30 9.03 3.13 1.64
CA ASN A 30 8.51 4.05 0.64
C ASN A 30 6.98 4.14 0.70
N VAL A 31 6.45 5.24 0.20
CA VAL A 31 5.01 5.53 0.14
C VAL A 31 4.64 5.96 -1.26
N SER A 32 3.48 5.55 -1.72
CA SER A 32 2.90 6.06 -2.95
C SER A 32 1.41 6.32 -2.85
N VAL A 33 0.92 7.21 -3.72
CA VAL A 33 -0.47 7.61 -3.83
C VAL A 33 -0.88 7.59 -5.31
N ARG A 34 -1.97 6.90 -5.63
CA ARG A 34 -2.57 6.89 -6.97
C ARG A 34 -3.06 8.29 -7.34
N VAL A 35 -2.86 8.70 -8.57
CA VAL A 35 -3.51 9.90 -9.12
C VAL A 35 -4.94 9.52 -9.55
N PRO A 36 -5.98 10.19 -9.03
CA PRO A 36 -7.35 9.84 -9.36
C PRO A 36 -7.65 9.91 -10.86
N GLY A 37 -8.27 8.86 -11.39
CA GLY A 37 -8.67 8.77 -12.79
C GLY A 37 -7.54 8.54 -13.80
N GLU A 38 -6.32 8.24 -13.34
CA GLU A 38 -5.16 8.01 -14.21
C GLU A 38 -4.44 6.70 -13.89
N ASP A 39 -3.73 6.14 -14.88
CA ASP A 39 -2.75 5.07 -14.68
C ASP A 39 -1.38 5.66 -14.26
N VAL A 40 -1.43 6.51 -13.22
CA VAL A 40 -0.33 7.33 -12.72
C VAL A 40 -0.33 7.31 -11.19
N TYR A 41 0.83 7.41 -10.58
CA TYR A 41 0.98 7.51 -9.13
C TYR A 41 2.15 8.42 -8.74
N ALA A 42 2.00 9.08 -7.60
CA ALA A 42 3.08 9.81 -6.92
C ALA A 42 3.81 8.85 -5.98
N VAL A 43 5.13 8.90 -5.92
CA VAL A 43 5.95 7.99 -5.09
C VAL A 43 7.17 8.70 -4.53
N THR A 44 7.58 8.31 -3.32
CA THR A 44 8.77 8.82 -2.65
C THR A 44 10.04 8.59 -3.47
N PRO A 45 11.00 9.51 -3.42
CA PRO A 45 12.31 9.33 -4.03
C PRO A 45 13.13 8.26 -3.27
N SER A 46 14.06 7.64 -3.98
CA SER A 46 14.98 6.63 -3.43
C SER A 46 15.98 7.25 -2.48
N SER A 47 16.19 6.62 -1.31
CA SER A 47 17.22 6.98 -0.33
C SER A 47 17.17 8.46 0.08
N TYR A 48 15.98 9.00 0.28
CA TYR A 48 15.77 10.40 0.67
C TYR A 48 15.25 10.50 2.11
N ASP A 49 15.77 11.46 2.85
CA ASP A 49 15.41 11.67 4.25
C ASP A 49 13.98 12.22 4.36
N TYR A 50 13.11 11.48 5.02
CA TYR A 50 11.70 11.82 5.20
C TYR A 50 11.48 13.12 5.99
N SER A 51 12.38 13.48 6.92
CA SER A 51 12.26 14.69 7.72
C SER A 51 12.39 15.98 6.89
N ARG A 52 13.03 15.89 5.73
CA ARG A 52 13.30 17.01 4.82
C ARG A 52 12.45 16.97 3.54
N MET A 53 11.58 15.97 3.45
CA MET A 53 10.84 15.70 2.21
C MET A 53 9.74 16.74 1.99
N GLU A 54 9.75 17.32 0.80
CA GLU A 54 8.73 18.25 0.30
C GLU A 54 8.01 17.70 -0.91
N ALA A 55 6.84 18.26 -1.25
CA ALA A 55 6.09 17.85 -2.44
C ALA A 55 6.91 17.97 -3.74
N GLY A 56 7.87 18.93 -3.79
CA GLY A 56 8.82 19.10 -4.88
C GLY A 56 9.72 17.89 -5.13
N ASP A 57 9.99 17.08 -4.11
CA ASP A 57 10.87 15.92 -4.17
C ASP A 57 10.17 14.66 -4.70
N ILE A 58 8.85 14.59 -4.58
CA ILE A 58 8.04 13.43 -4.94
C ILE A 58 8.04 13.22 -6.46
N CYS A 59 8.31 11.98 -6.87
CA CYS A 59 8.27 11.57 -8.27
C CYS A 59 6.85 11.19 -8.70
N VAL A 60 6.50 11.45 -9.95
CA VAL A 60 5.25 11.00 -10.56
C VAL A 60 5.58 10.08 -11.72
N LEU A 61 5.03 8.87 -11.68
CA LEU A 61 5.29 7.80 -12.64
C LEU A 61 3.98 7.26 -13.21
N GLY A 62 4.00 6.85 -14.47
CA GLY A 62 2.97 5.97 -15.04
C GLY A 62 3.10 4.55 -14.49
N PHE A 63 2.04 3.75 -14.56
CA PHE A 63 2.10 2.33 -14.18
C PHE A 63 3.08 1.54 -15.05
N ASP A 64 3.33 2.00 -16.29
CA ASP A 64 4.35 1.49 -17.21
C ASP A 64 5.80 1.83 -16.78
N GLY A 65 5.97 2.59 -15.71
CA GLY A 65 7.27 3.04 -15.19
C GLY A 65 7.81 4.30 -15.85
N ARG A 66 7.11 4.90 -16.82
CA ARG A 66 7.51 6.16 -17.46
C ARG A 66 7.46 7.30 -16.45
N ARG A 67 8.53 8.07 -16.36
CA ARG A 67 8.57 9.28 -15.53
C ARG A 67 7.75 10.39 -16.17
N ILE A 68 6.83 10.96 -15.41
CA ILE A 68 5.98 12.08 -15.82
C ILE A 68 6.48 13.37 -15.18
N LEU A 69 6.82 13.33 -13.87
CA LEU A 69 7.29 14.49 -13.12
C LEU A 69 8.31 14.10 -12.06
N GLY A 70 9.12 15.05 -11.63
CA GLY A 70 10.14 14.89 -10.58
C GLY A 70 11.55 14.71 -11.13
N GLN A 71 12.53 15.32 -10.47
CA GLN A 71 13.95 15.29 -10.86
C GLN A 71 14.74 14.22 -10.12
N LYS A 72 14.28 13.82 -8.92
CA LYS A 72 14.95 12.80 -8.10
C LYS A 72 14.74 11.40 -8.70
N LYS A 73 15.60 10.47 -8.31
CA LYS A 73 15.41 9.05 -8.63
C LYS A 73 14.24 8.53 -7.79
N ALA A 74 13.22 7.96 -8.40
CA ALA A 74 12.12 7.32 -7.69
C ALA A 74 12.61 6.10 -6.90
N SER A 75 11.83 5.68 -5.88
CA SER A 75 12.10 4.44 -5.13
C SER A 75 12.42 3.29 -6.08
N ILE A 76 13.41 2.49 -5.73
CA ILE A 76 13.76 1.27 -6.49
C ILE A 76 12.61 0.25 -6.52
N GLU A 77 11.66 0.36 -5.60
CA GLU A 77 10.48 -0.51 -5.47
C GLU A 77 9.21 0.07 -6.11
N ALA A 78 9.32 1.19 -6.81
CA ALA A 78 8.21 1.83 -7.50
C ALA A 78 7.44 0.86 -8.43
N SER A 79 8.15 -0.07 -9.09
CA SER A 79 7.52 -1.08 -9.96
C SER A 79 6.65 -2.10 -9.19
N MET A 80 6.95 -2.37 -7.93
CA MET A 80 6.12 -3.19 -7.04
C MET A 80 4.80 -2.47 -6.76
N HIS A 81 4.84 -1.17 -6.45
CA HIS A 81 3.64 -0.34 -6.26
C HIS A 81 2.78 -0.27 -7.52
N ALA A 82 3.40 -0.07 -8.70
CA ALA A 82 2.68 -0.08 -9.98
C ALA A 82 1.88 -1.38 -10.17
N ALA A 83 2.50 -2.54 -9.90
CA ALA A 83 1.80 -3.83 -10.02
C ALA A 83 0.59 -3.97 -9.10
N VAL A 84 0.64 -3.38 -7.90
CA VAL A 84 -0.51 -3.34 -7.00
C VAL A 84 -1.61 -2.48 -7.61
N TYR A 85 -1.29 -1.28 -8.08
CA TYR A 85 -2.27 -0.38 -8.68
C TYR A 85 -2.93 -0.95 -9.95
N GLU A 86 -2.18 -1.67 -10.77
CA GLU A 86 -2.70 -2.37 -11.96
C GLU A 86 -3.75 -3.42 -11.61
N LEU A 87 -3.58 -4.14 -10.48
CA LEU A 87 -4.41 -5.28 -10.09
C LEU A 87 -5.52 -4.92 -9.08
N ARG A 88 -5.40 -3.80 -8.36
CA ARG A 88 -6.28 -3.37 -7.28
C ARG A 88 -6.77 -1.95 -7.50
N ALA A 89 -7.88 -1.79 -8.21
CA ALA A 89 -8.48 -0.48 -8.48
C ALA A 89 -9.03 0.21 -7.21
N ASP A 90 -9.30 -0.55 -6.16
CA ASP A 90 -9.72 -0.09 -4.83
C ASP A 90 -8.58 0.50 -3.99
N VAL A 91 -7.31 0.27 -4.39
CA VAL A 91 -6.14 0.77 -3.66
C VAL A 91 -5.70 2.12 -4.20
N ASN A 92 -5.64 3.12 -3.32
CA ASN A 92 -5.18 4.47 -3.63
C ASN A 92 -3.88 4.85 -2.92
N VAL A 93 -3.55 4.19 -1.79
CA VAL A 93 -2.33 4.44 -1.03
C VAL A 93 -1.62 3.14 -0.72
N ILE A 94 -0.32 3.11 -0.92
CA ILE A 94 0.55 1.98 -0.60
C ILE A 94 1.66 2.46 0.31
N ILE A 95 1.88 1.72 1.40
CA ILE A 95 2.92 1.94 2.39
C ILE A 95 3.79 0.69 2.47
N HIS A 96 5.08 0.85 2.26
CA HIS A 96 6.08 -0.17 2.54
C HIS A 96 7.03 0.32 3.63
N THR A 97 7.21 -0.49 4.68
CA THR A 97 8.07 -0.15 5.82
C THR A 97 8.77 -1.38 6.39
N HIS A 98 9.75 -1.13 7.30
CA HIS A 98 10.51 -2.15 8.00
C HIS A 98 10.28 -2.07 9.52
N GLN A 99 9.04 -1.90 9.94
CA GLN A 99 8.69 -1.78 11.36
C GLN A 99 9.03 -3.05 12.18
N PRO A 100 9.39 -2.93 13.48
CA PRO A 100 10.08 -3.98 14.22
C PRO A 100 9.34 -5.30 14.33
N TYR A 101 8.06 -5.28 14.74
CA TYR A 101 7.36 -6.52 15.09
C TYR A 101 6.91 -7.30 13.87
N ALA A 102 6.36 -6.61 12.88
CA ALA A 102 5.97 -7.27 11.64
C ALA A 102 7.19 -7.75 10.84
N SER A 103 8.33 -7.02 10.87
CA SER A 103 9.59 -7.47 10.26
C SER A 103 10.21 -8.65 11.00
N ALA A 104 10.03 -8.79 12.31
CA ALA A 104 10.46 -9.99 13.03
C ALA A 104 9.74 -11.24 12.50
N LEU A 105 8.45 -11.15 12.18
CA LEU A 105 7.71 -12.25 11.55
C LEU A 105 8.19 -12.53 10.11
N ALA A 106 8.68 -11.51 9.40
CA ALA A 106 9.30 -11.68 8.08
C ALA A 106 10.59 -12.53 8.15
N LEU A 107 11.38 -12.37 9.22
CA LEU A 107 12.58 -13.18 9.49
C LEU A 107 12.24 -14.61 9.93
N MET A 108 11.06 -14.80 10.53
CA MET A 108 10.59 -16.11 10.98
C MET A 108 9.83 -16.87 9.88
N GLU A 109 9.65 -16.29 8.69
CA GLU A 109 8.82 -16.82 7.59
C GLU A 109 7.41 -17.21 8.10
N ARG A 110 6.83 -16.36 8.97
CA ARG A 110 5.60 -16.68 9.67
C ARG A 110 4.47 -15.73 9.30
N PRO A 111 3.39 -16.23 8.65
CA PRO A 111 2.20 -15.44 8.38
C PRO A 111 1.43 -15.17 9.69
N ILE A 112 0.65 -14.08 9.74
CA ILE A 112 -0.25 -13.82 10.86
C ILE A 112 -1.63 -14.39 10.52
N PRO A 113 -2.14 -15.37 11.29
CA PRO A 113 -3.49 -15.88 11.07
C PRO A 113 -4.56 -14.87 11.49
N ALA A 114 -5.83 -15.16 11.28
CA ALA A 114 -6.94 -14.34 11.79
C ALA A 114 -7.01 -14.43 13.32
N LEU A 115 -6.52 -13.42 14.01
CA LEU A 115 -6.46 -13.36 15.49
C LEU A 115 -7.52 -12.44 16.08
N PHE A 116 -7.92 -11.40 15.34
CA PHE A 116 -8.90 -10.39 15.76
C PHE A 116 -9.89 -10.09 14.65
N ASP A 117 -11.14 -9.79 15.00
CA ASP A 117 -12.18 -9.39 14.03
C ASP A 117 -11.78 -8.14 13.28
N GLU A 118 -11.20 -7.15 13.96
CA GLU A 118 -10.72 -5.90 13.38
C GLU A 118 -9.59 -6.16 12.38
N GLN A 119 -8.65 -7.06 12.70
CA GLN A 119 -7.61 -7.47 11.76
C GLN A 119 -8.22 -7.99 10.46
N VAL A 120 -9.19 -8.90 10.55
CA VAL A 120 -9.85 -9.47 9.36
C VAL A 120 -10.62 -8.41 8.59
N ARG A 121 -11.28 -7.49 9.31
CA ARG A 121 -12.10 -6.42 8.74
C ARG A 121 -11.29 -5.42 7.92
N TYR A 122 -10.01 -5.23 8.24
CA TYR A 122 -9.17 -4.21 7.60
C TYR A 122 -7.98 -4.79 6.83
N LEU A 123 -7.35 -5.85 7.33
CA LEU A 123 -6.15 -6.44 6.72
C LEU A 123 -6.43 -7.68 5.86
N GLY A 124 -7.57 -8.35 6.06
CA GLY A 124 -7.92 -9.57 5.35
C GLY A 124 -7.93 -10.82 6.23
N ARG A 125 -8.22 -11.98 5.65
CA ARG A 125 -8.34 -13.27 6.38
C ARG A 125 -7.07 -13.69 7.11
N SER A 126 -5.94 -13.22 6.66
CA SER A 126 -4.61 -13.44 7.21
C SER A 126 -3.67 -12.38 6.66
N VAL A 127 -2.55 -12.13 7.32
CA VAL A 127 -1.43 -11.42 6.72
C VAL A 127 -0.48 -12.47 6.15
N GLU A 128 -0.47 -12.57 4.82
CA GLU A 128 0.26 -13.62 4.12
C GLU A 128 1.72 -13.23 3.89
N LEU A 129 2.56 -14.26 3.71
CA LEU A 129 3.94 -14.10 3.29
C LEU A 129 4.03 -13.95 1.77
N VAL A 130 4.83 -13.00 1.33
CA VAL A 130 5.33 -12.89 -0.04
C VAL A 130 6.74 -13.48 -0.05
N PRO A 131 7.04 -14.48 -0.89
CA PRO A 131 8.34 -15.11 -0.95
C PRO A 131 9.47 -14.12 -1.23
N TYR A 132 10.62 -14.36 -0.61
CA TYR A 132 11.79 -13.50 -0.76
C TYR A 132 12.16 -13.26 -2.22
N ALA A 133 12.51 -12.03 -2.50
CA ALA A 133 13.20 -11.62 -3.72
C ALA A 133 13.99 -10.33 -3.41
N PRO A 134 15.14 -10.10 -4.07
CA PRO A 134 15.92 -8.89 -3.86
C PRO A 134 15.12 -7.63 -4.18
N SER A 135 15.25 -6.60 -3.32
CA SER A 135 14.58 -5.31 -3.46
C SER A 135 14.86 -4.68 -4.83
N GLY A 136 13.84 -4.02 -5.38
CA GLY A 136 13.93 -3.32 -6.67
C GLY A 136 14.01 -4.24 -7.90
N THR A 137 13.84 -5.55 -7.75
CA THR A 137 13.86 -6.50 -8.85
C THR A 137 12.45 -6.82 -9.38
N GLY A 138 12.37 -7.22 -10.64
CA GLY A 138 11.13 -7.74 -11.24
C GLY A 138 10.62 -9.02 -10.58
N PHE A 139 11.47 -9.75 -9.83
CA PHE A 139 11.07 -10.93 -9.06
C PHE A 139 10.20 -10.53 -7.87
N LEU A 140 10.55 -9.48 -7.13
CA LEU A 140 9.74 -8.96 -6.03
C LEU A 140 8.37 -8.50 -6.56
N LYS A 141 8.36 -7.67 -7.62
CA LYS A 141 7.13 -7.27 -8.31
C LYS A 141 6.23 -8.47 -8.63
N LYS A 142 6.80 -9.54 -9.23
CA LYS A 142 6.06 -10.76 -9.61
C LYS A 142 5.53 -11.53 -8.41
N ASN A 143 6.31 -11.65 -7.34
CA ASN A 143 5.89 -12.35 -6.12
C ASN A 143 4.74 -11.62 -5.42
N VAL A 144 4.81 -10.29 -5.31
CA VAL A 144 3.73 -9.46 -4.79
C VAL A 144 2.47 -9.61 -5.66
N ALA A 145 2.58 -9.44 -6.97
CA ALA A 145 1.46 -9.54 -7.90
C ALA A 145 0.67 -10.85 -7.77
N LYS A 146 1.34 -11.97 -7.48
CA LYS A 146 0.68 -13.27 -7.27
C LYS A 146 -0.15 -13.36 -5.99
N ARG A 147 0.10 -12.52 -5.00
CA ARG A 147 -0.53 -12.58 -3.66
C ARG A 147 -1.64 -11.57 -3.47
N ILE A 148 -1.56 -10.40 -4.09
CA ILE A 148 -2.48 -9.28 -3.83
C ILE A 148 -3.91 -9.48 -4.36
N GLY A 149 -4.16 -10.45 -5.23
CA GLY A 149 -5.49 -10.74 -5.79
C GLY A 149 -6.50 -11.31 -4.78
N GLY A 150 -6.05 -11.76 -3.61
CA GLY A 150 -6.90 -12.38 -2.58
C GLY A 150 -7.74 -11.41 -1.73
N GLY A 151 -7.61 -10.09 -1.93
CA GLY A 151 -8.34 -9.07 -1.18
C GLY A 151 -7.78 -8.80 0.22
N ALA A 152 -6.54 -9.17 0.50
CA ALA A 152 -5.82 -8.73 1.68
C ALA A 152 -5.22 -7.33 1.47
N ASN A 153 -5.08 -6.57 2.56
CA ASN A 153 -4.52 -5.22 2.56
C ASN A 153 -3.21 -5.11 3.33
N ALA A 154 -2.67 -6.24 3.82
CA ALA A 154 -1.36 -6.30 4.44
C ALA A 154 -0.65 -7.60 4.08
N PHE A 155 0.66 -7.50 3.84
CA PHE A 155 1.53 -8.60 3.46
C PHE A 155 2.87 -8.46 4.17
N ILE A 156 3.45 -9.59 4.57
CA ILE A 156 4.82 -9.68 5.06
C ILE A 156 5.71 -10.09 3.89
N LEU A 157 6.75 -9.33 3.61
CA LEU A 157 7.77 -9.63 2.62
C LEU A 157 8.91 -10.39 3.31
N GLU A 158 9.12 -11.66 2.98
CA GLU A 158 10.14 -12.51 3.62
C GLU A 158 11.52 -11.85 3.59
N ASN A 159 12.20 -11.83 4.76
CA ASN A 159 13.52 -11.22 4.97
C ASN A 159 13.64 -9.75 4.51
N HIS A 160 12.53 -9.00 4.54
CA HIS A 160 12.53 -7.63 4.03
C HIS A 160 11.73 -6.67 4.93
N GLY A 161 10.43 -6.76 4.94
CA GLY A 161 9.56 -5.85 5.67
C GLY A 161 8.10 -6.13 5.39
N VAL A 162 7.28 -5.10 5.28
CA VAL A 162 5.83 -5.25 5.06
C VAL A 162 5.31 -4.33 3.95
N LEU A 163 4.22 -4.73 3.33
CA LEU A 163 3.47 -3.96 2.35
C LEU A 163 2.04 -3.81 2.85
N VAL A 164 1.56 -2.57 2.94
CA VAL A 164 0.21 -2.24 3.41
C VAL A 164 -0.52 -1.39 2.38
N LEU A 165 -1.78 -1.72 2.16
CA LEU A 165 -2.66 -1.14 1.15
C LEU A 165 -3.83 -0.41 1.82
N GLY A 166 -4.30 0.67 1.21
CA GLY A 166 -5.51 1.37 1.64
C GLY A 166 -6.21 2.10 0.51
N GLY A 167 -7.53 2.23 0.62
CA GLY A 167 -8.37 3.03 -0.27
C GLY A 167 -8.28 4.54 0.00
N SER A 168 -7.72 4.93 1.16
CA SER A 168 -7.39 6.31 1.53
C SER A 168 -6.11 6.34 2.36
N ALA A 169 -5.55 7.54 2.56
CA ALA A 169 -4.40 7.77 3.42
C ALA A 169 -4.69 7.35 4.87
N GLU A 170 -5.85 7.75 5.40
CA GLU A 170 -6.30 7.39 6.75
C GLU A 170 -6.38 5.87 6.92
N GLN A 171 -6.99 5.17 5.95
CA GLN A 171 -7.10 3.71 5.98
C GLN A 171 -5.74 3.03 5.90
N ALA A 172 -4.84 3.49 5.02
CA ALA A 172 -3.50 2.90 4.89
C ALA A 172 -2.67 3.07 6.17
N VAL A 173 -2.73 4.25 6.81
CA VAL A 173 -2.06 4.53 8.10
C VAL A 173 -2.69 3.72 9.23
N HIS A 174 -4.04 3.58 9.26
CA HIS A 174 -4.73 2.70 10.21
C HIS A 174 -4.30 1.24 10.03
N ASN A 175 -4.31 0.73 8.80
CA ASN A 175 -3.91 -0.63 8.48
C ASN A 175 -2.46 -0.92 8.90
N MET A 176 -1.56 0.07 8.73
CA MET A 176 -0.17 -0.03 9.16
C MET A 176 -0.05 -0.15 10.68
N ALA A 177 -0.76 0.71 11.44
CA ALA A 177 -0.76 0.67 12.90
C ALA A 177 -1.37 -0.65 13.43
N LEU A 178 -2.47 -1.10 12.81
CA LEU A 178 -3.12 -2.35 13.16
C LEU A 178 -2.22 -3.56 12.88
N LEU A 179 -1.52 -3.57 11.74
CA LEU A 179 -0.57 -4.64 11.41
C LEU A 179 0.51 -4.76 12.48
N GLU A 180 1.14 -3.64 12.87
CA GLU A 180 2.22 -3.66 13.85
C GLU A 180 1.72 -4.09 15.24
N LYS A 181 0.53 -3.60 15.66
CA LYS A 181 -0.12 -4.05 16.89
C LYS A 181 -0.36 -5.57 16.89
N VAL A 182 -0.98 -6.09 15.83
CA VAL A 182 -1.30 -7.52 15.73
C VAL A 182 -0.03 -8.38 15.66
N ALA A 183 1.02 -7.88 15.01
CA ALA A 183 2.32 -8.55 14.97
C ALA A 183 2.94 -8.66 16.36
N LEU A 184 2.90 -7.58 17.17
CA LEU A 184 3.35 -7.61 18.55
C LEU A 184 2.56 -8.60 19.39
N ASP A 185 1.23 -8.53 19.36
CA ASP A 185 0.36 -9.44 20.13
C ASP A 185 0.62 -10.90 19.75
N TYR A 186 0.81 -11.18 18.46
CA TYR A 186 1.11 -12.52 17.97
C TYR A 186 2.48 -13.01 18.44
N LEU A 187 3.52 -12.18 18.38
CA LEU A 187 4.85 -12.53 18.89
C LEU A 187 4.83 -12.81 20.38
N LEU A 188 4.10 -12.00 21.17
CA LEU A 188 3.94 -12.22 22.62
C LEU A 188 3.19 -13.52 22.90
N ALA A 189 2.11 -13.83 22.20
CA ALA A 189 1.39 -15.09 22.35
C ALA A 189 2.28 -16.31 22.05
N LEU A 190 3.09 -16.23 20.98
CA LEU A 190 4.04 -17.28 20.64
C LEU A 190 5.15 -17.43 21.67
N LEU A 191 5.61 -16.33 22.28
CA LEU A 191 6.63 -16.35 23.32
C LEU A 191 6.12 -16.96 24.62
N ILE A 192 4.86 -16.68 24.99
CA ILE A 192 4.27 -17.11 26.26
C ILE A 192 3.78 -18.55 26.21
N ASP A 193 3.03 -18.93 25.15
CA ASP A 193 2.32 -20.23 25.07
C ASP A 193 2.67 -21.03 23.80
N GLY A 194 3.53 -20.51 22.93
CA GLY A 194 3.91 -21.16 21.65
C GLY A 194 2.81 -21.20 20.60
N ARG A 195 1.60 -20.71 20.90
CA ARG A 195 0.43 -20.71 20.03
C ARG A 195 -0.42 -19.46 20.19
N ALA A 196 -1.31 -19.22 19.24
CA ALA A 196 -2.35 -18.20 19.32
C ALA A 196 -3.67 -18.77 18.80
N GLU A 197 -4.75 -18.54 19.53
CA GLU A 197 -6.10 -18.93 19.11
C GLU A 197 -6.57 -18.04 17.96
N LYS A 198 -7.36 -18.62 17.05
CA LYS A 198 -7.84 -17.94 15.86
C LYS A 198 -9.31 -17.55 16.01
N VAL A 199 -9.70 -16.46 15.37
CA VAL A 199 -11.11 -16.10 15.21
C VAL A 199 -11.89 -17.26 14.58
N PRO A 200 -13.07 -17.64 15.14
CA PRO A 200 -13.91 -18.68 14.55
C PRO A 200 -14.26 -18.41 13.09
N LEU A 201 -14.26 -19.45 12.26
CA LEU A 201 -14.47 -19.34 10.82
C LEU A 201 -15.69 -18.50 10.42
N PRO A 202 -16.89 -18.66 11.02
CA PRO A 202 -18.06 -17.86 10.62
C PRO A 202 -17.84 -16.37 10.83
N ILE A 203 -17.23 -15.99 11.96
CA ILE A 203 -16.95 -14.58 12.30
C ILE A 203 -15.90 -14.00 11.35
N ARG A 204 -14.84 -14.76 11.10
CA ARG A 204 -13.81 -14.40 10.12
C ARG A 204 -14.42 -14.09 8.74
N GLU A 205 -15.31 -14.96 8.25
CA GLU A 205 -15.92 -14.76 6.94
C GLU A 205 -16.88 -13.54 6.92
N ILE A 206 -17.64 -13.30 7.98
CA ILE A 206 -18.50 -12.11 8.08
C ILE A 206 -17.65 -10.82 8.03
N ALA A 207 -16.57 -10.77 8.82
CA ALA A 207 -15.66 -9.62 8.83
C ALA A 207 -15.00 -9.39 7.45
N PHE A 208 -14.54 -10.47 6.82
CA PHE A 208 -13.94 -10.40 5.49
C PHE A 208 -14.93 -9.97 4.40
N GLN A 209 -16.17 -10.41 4.44
CA GLN A 209 -17.18 -9.98 3.47
C GLN A 209 -17.49 -8.47 3.57
N LYS A 210 -17.44 -7.90 4.76
CA LYS A 210 -17.54 -6.43 4.93
C LYS A 210 -16.38 -5.72 4.24
N LEU A 211 -15.14 -6.18 4.46
CA LEU A 211 -13.96 -5.63 3.77
C LEU A 211 -14.15 -5.68 2.25
N ARG A 212 -14.52 -6.84 1.70
CA ARG A 212 -14.73 -7.01 0.25
C ARG A 212 -15.84 -6.13 -0.32
N LYS A 213 -16.89 -5.85 0.46
CA LYS A 213 -17.95 -4.95 0.04
C LYS A 213 -17.42 -3.52 -0.12
N ASP A 214 -16.67 -3.01 0.86
CA ASP A 214 -16.12 -1.66 0.83
C ASP A 214 -15.09 -1.51 -0.29
N GLU A 215 -14.24 -2.51 -0.52
CA GLU A 215 -13.27 -2.51 -1.62
C GLU A 215 -13.94 -2.48 -3.00
N LYS A 216 -15.03 -3.22 -3.18
CA LYS A 216 -15.81 -3.19 -4.43
C LYS A 216 -16.42 -1.81 -4.68
N GLU A 217 -16.95 -1.17 -3.64
CA GLU A 217 -17.49 0.18 -3.73
C GLU A 217 -16.41 1.18 -4.16
N LEU A 218 -15.24 1.13 -3.53
CA LEU A 218 -14.08 1.97 -3.90
C LEU A 218 -13.61 1.71 -5.34
N ALA A 219 -13.56 0.46 -5.77
CA ALA A 219 -13.18 0.11 -7.14
C ALA A 219 -14.18 0.65 -8.18
N HIS A 220 -15.49 0.59 -7.86
CA HIS A 220 -16.54 1.18 -8.71
C HIS A 220 -16.39 2.70 -8.82
N GLN A 221 -16.15 3.39 -7.70
CA GLN A 221 -15.94 4.84 -7.67
C GLN A 221 -14.70 5.23 -8.48
N ALA A 222 -13.59 4.51 -8.35
CA ALA A 222 -12.37 4.73 -9.13
C ALA A 222 -12.61 4.56 -10.64
N THR A 223 -13.35 3.52 -11.04
CA THR A 223 -13.70 3.27 -12.44
C THR A 223 -14.60 4.36 -13.00
N ALA A 224 -15.61 4.81 -12.24
CA ALA A 224 -16.50 5.89 -12.64
C ALA A 224 -15.76 7.23 -12.79
N ALA A 225 -14.85 7.55 -11.87
CA ALA A 225 -14.01 8.75 -11.94
C ALA A 225 -13.13 8.75 -13.20
N ARG A 226 -12.54 7.60 -13.53
CA ARG A 226 -11.75 7.43 -14.76
C ARG A 226 -12.59 7.68 -16.03
N ALA A 227 -13.75 7.03 -16.14
CA ALA A 227 -14.65 7.18 -17.28
C ALA A 227 -15.14 8.63 -17.44
N ALA A 228 -15.46 9.31 -16.34
CA ALA A 228 -15.86 10.71 -16.35
C ALA A 228 -14.74 11.63 -16.87
N ARG A 229 -13.50 11.38 -16.48
CA ARG A 229 -12.34 12.12 -16.96
C ARG A 229 -12.07 11.89 -18.44
N GLU A 230 -12.04 10.64 -18.90
CA GLU A 230 -11.85 10.29 -20.32
C GLU A 230 -12.91 10.97 -21.21
N ALA A 231 -14.16 11.01 -20.74
CA ALA A 231 -15.24 11.71 -21.43
C ALA A 231 -15.03 13.23 -21.44
N ALA A 232 -14.54 13.83 -20.35
CA ALA A 232 -14.24 15.27 -20.31
C ALA A 232 -13.09 15.65 -21.25
N GLU A 233 -12.02 14.86 -21.28
CA GLU A 233 -10.88 15.06 -22.19
C GLU A 233 -11.29 14.90 -23.67
N ALA A 234 -12.17 13.94 -23.98
CA ALA A 234 -12.69 13.77 -25.34
C ALA A 234 -13.49 14.99 -25.80
N ARG A 235 -14.37 15.54 -24.94
CA ARG A 235 -15.14 16.77 -25.22
C ARG A 235 -14.24 17.99 -25.41
N ALA A 236 -13.18 18.13 -24.57
CA ALA A 236 -12.23 19.23 -24.72
C ALA A 236 -11.51 19.20 -26.09
N ARG A 237 -11.03 18.00 -26.49
CA ARG A 237 -10.38 17.82 -27.80
C ARG A 237 -11.33 18.09 -28.98
N GLU A 238 -12.62 17.79 -28.85
CA GLU A 238 -13.62 18.07 -29.87
C GLU A 238 -13.88 19.58 -29.98
N ALA A 239 -13.94 20.29 -28.84
CA ALA A 239 -14.09 21.74 -28.79
C ALA A 239 -12.89 22.50 -29.36
N GLU A 240 -11.66 21.98 -29.28
CA GLU A 240 -10.45 22.58 -29.86
C GLU A 240 -10.35 22.37 -31.38
N ARG A 241 -11.17 21.50 -31.96
CA ARG A 241 -11.19 21.22 -33.42
C ARG A 241 -12.21 22.05 -34.20
N VAL A 242 -13.08 22.75 -33.50
CA VAL A 242 -14.09 23.68 -34.08
C VAL A 242 -13.57 25.11 -34.01
#